data_34fbb2fe9ba79000b8252bc2f81965b7
#
_entry.id   34fbb2fe9ba79000b8252bc2f81965b7
#
_cell.length_a   1.000
_cell.length_b   1.000
_cell.length_c   1.000
_cell.angle_alpha   90.00
_cell.angle_beta   90.00
_cell.angle_gamma   90.00
#
_symmetry.space_group_name_H-M   'P 1'
#
loop_
_entity.id
_entity.type
_entity.pdbx_description
1 polymer ?
#
loop_
_entity_poly.entity_id
_entity_poly.type
_entity_poly.pdbx_seq_one_letter_code
_entity_poly.pdbx_strand_id
1 'polypeptide(L)'
;MGLQSKLTVYAAIVGCLALMGGIVYYASLDNVSLEQVEVELANVALREAGEDEAKFVVTFLVKNPSEKTYVVPVIAYQLYANDVLLGSGKYSTEDVALPGRAQIFGGGEVPLKNTFILNKSEVGSEIYQLMINNEITNFVAEGMIITQSTWSVAETEFRSEK
;
A
#
# COMPACT_ATOMS: atom_id res chain seq x y z
N MET A 1 43.88 32.85 -22.08
CA MET A 1 43.19 31.84 -21.25
C MET A 1 43.36 32.29 -19.80
N GLY A 2 42.31 32.86 -19.20
CA GLY A 2 42.34 33.31 -17.83
C GLY A 2 42.46 32.15 -16.88
N LEU A 3 43.44 32.17 -16.00
CA LEU A 3 43.53 31.28 -14.85
C LEU A 3 42.24 31.45 -14.04
N GLN A 4 41.34 30.49 -14.09
CA GLN A 4 40.22 30.43 -13.15
C GLN A 4 40.82 30.43 -11.76
N SER A 5 40.50 31.42 -10.96
CA SER A 5 41.03 31.55 -9.60
C SER A 5 40.59 30.29 -8.82
N LYS A 6 41.50 29.70 -8.04
CA LYS A 6 41.18 28.53 -7.18
C LYS A 6 39.92 28.77 -6.34
N LEU A 7 39.70 30.03 -5.97
CA LEU A 7 38.52 30.46 -5.22
C LEU A 7 37.22 30.25 -6.01
N THR A 8 37.19 30.49 -7.31
CA THR A 8 36.02 30.28 -8.18
C THR A 8 35.69 28.78 -8.28
N VAL A 9 36.73 27.93 -8.36
CA VAL A 9 36.55 26.48 -8.39
C VAL A 9 35.98 25.97 -7.06
N TYR A 10 36.52 26.41 -5.93
CA TYR A 10 35.99 26.05 -4.62
C TYR A 10 34.55 26.56 -4.42
N ALA A 11 34.25 27.77 -4.82
CA ALA A 11 32.89 28.32 -4.76
C ALA A 11 31.89 27.48 -5.61
N ALA A 12 32.31 27.06 -6.80
CA ALA A 12 31.47 26.18 -7.64
C ALA A 12 31.23 24.80 -6.99
N ILE A 13 32.28 24.19 -6.41
CA ILE A 13 32.16 22.92 -5.71
C ILE A 13 31.20 23.03 -4.51
N VAL A 14 31.39 24.05 -3.67
CA VAL A 14 30.52 24.30 -2.51
C VAL A 14 29.07 24.55 -2.96
N GLY A 15 28.87 25.31 -4.04
CA GLY A 15 27.55 25.56 -4.62
C GLY A 15 26.89 24.30 -5.11
N CYS A 16 27.60 23.40 -5.80
CA CYS A 16 27.10 22.11 -6.23
C CYS A 16 26.75 21.22 -5.05
N LEU A 17 27.58 21.12 -4.02
CA LEU A 17 27.34 20.34 -2.82
C LEU A 17 26.12 20.85 -2.05
N ALA A 18 25.97 22.18 -1.92
CA ALA A 18 24.81 22.79 -1.27
C ALA A 18 23.50 22.49 -2.04
N LEU A 19 23.56 22.52 -3.39
CA LEU A 19 22.43 22.22 -4.25
C LEU A 19 22.05 20.74 -4.14
N MET A 20 23.04 19.83 -4.17
CA MET A 20 22.80 18.40 -3.97
C MET A 20 22.23 18.11 -2.58
N GLY A 21 22.77 18.72 -1.53
CA GLY A 21 22.25 18.59 -0.16
C GLY A 21 20.82 19.12 -0.04
N GLY A 22 20.50 20.22 -0.70
CA GLY A 22 19.15 20.77 -0.76
C GLY A 22 18.15 19.83 -1.46
N ILE A 23 18.55 19.20 -2.56
CA ILE A 23 17.71 18.23 -3.28
C ILE A 23 17.46 16.99 -2.41
N VAL A 24 18.48 16.44 -1.77
CA VAL A 24 18.37 15.28 -0.88
C VAL A 24 17.46 15.61 0.32
N TYR A 25 17.64 16.77 0.93
CA TYR A 25 16.79 17.23 2.02
C TYR A 25 15.33 17.37 1.59
N TYR A 26 15.08 17.98 0.43
CA TYR A 26 13.71 18.12 -0.10
C TYR A 26 13.07 16.76 -0.40
N ALA A 27 13.82 15.83 -0.99
CA ALA A 27 13.33 14.47 -1.25
C ALA A 27 13.04 13.71 0.04
N SER A 28 13.81 13.91 1.12
CA SER A 28 13.56 13.26 2.40
C SER A 28 12.24 13.70 3.05
N LEU A 29 11.77 14.92 2.79
CA LEU A 29 10.47 15.39 3.27
C LEU A 29 9.30 14.65 2.61
N ASP A 30 9.49 14.12 1.40
CA ASP A 30 8.47 13.32 0.71
C ASP A 30 8.26 11.97 1.40
N ASN A 31 9.32 11.33 1.89
CA ASN A 31 9.23 10.04 2.58
C ASN A 31 8.33 10.12 3.82
N VAL A 32 8.51 11.14 4.64
CA VAL A 32 7.68 11.36 5.83
C VAL A 32 6.18 11.47 5.48
N SER A 33 5.86 12.11 4.37
CA SER A 33 4.47 12.25 3.90
C SER A 33 3.90 10.92 3.38
N LEU A 34 4.74 10.08 2.76
CA LEU A 34 4.34 8.76 2.23
C LEU A 34 4.12 7.74 3.35
N GLU A 35 4.86 7.84 4.45
CA GLU A 35 4.74 6.97 5.62
C GLU A 35 3.49 7.24 6.46
N GLN A 36 2.84 8.39 6.27
CA GLN A 36 1.61 8.76 6.99
C GLN A 36 0.35 8.06 6.45
N VAL A 37 0.48 7.20 5.44
CA VAL A 37 -0.65 6.45 4.89
C VAL A 37 -1.37 5.65 5.97
N GLU A 38 -2.71 5.72 5.96
CA GLU A 38 -3.55 4.90 6.81
C GLU A 38 -4.30 3.87 5.97
N VAL A 39 -4.35 2.62 6.43
CA VAL A 39 -5.01 1.51 5.76
C VAL A 39 -6.03 0.90 6.69
N GLU A 40 -7.30 0.90 6.28
CA GLU A 40 -8.39 0.26 7.00
C GLU A 40 -8.95 -0.91 6.19
N LEU A 41 -9.19 -2.04 6.83
CA LEU A 41 -9.94 -3.15 6.26
C LEU A 41 -11.44 -2.81 6.26
N ALA A 42 -11.91 -2.25 5.14
CA ALA A 42 -13.26 -1.75 5.05
C ALA A 42 -14.31 -2.85 4.86
N ASN A 43 -13.99 -3.88 4.07
CA ASN A 43 -14.93 -4.97 3.80
C ASN A 43 -14.25 -6.27 3.36
N VAL A 44 -14.85 -7.39 3.76
CA VAL A 44 -14.57 -8.73 3.25
C VAL A 44 -15.92 -9.34 2.86
N ALA A 45 -16.16 -9.53 1.57
CA ALA A 45 -17.44 -10.00 1.07
C ALA A 45 -17.27 -11.23 0.16
N LEU A 46 -18.09 -12.25 0.36
CA LEU A 46 -18.15 -13.40 -0.52
C LEU A 46 -18.66 -12.97 -1.91
N ARG A 47 -17.92 -13.34 -2.95
CA ARG A 47 -18.31 -13.10 -4.35
C ARG A 47 -18.79 -14.39 -5.02
N GLU A 48 -18.07 -15.48 -4.80
CA GLU A 48 -18.33 -16.77 -5.43
C GLU A 48 -17.94 -17.88 -4.47
N ALA A 49 -18.80 -18.87 -4.27
CA ALA A 49 -18.53 -20.05 -3.46
C ALA A 49 -18.50 -21.29 -4.36
N GLY A 50 -17.41 -22.04 -4.31
CA GLY A 50 -17.24 -23.34 -4.93
C GLY A 50 -17.18 -24.46 -3.89
N GLU A 51 -16.91 -25.69 -4.29
CA GLU A 51 -16.75 -26.82 -3.38
C GLU A 51 -15.41 -26.80 -2.63
N ASP A 52 -14.33 -26.41 -3.32
CA ASP A 52 -12.96 -26.41 -2.80
C ASP A 52 -12.30 -25.02 -2.76
N GLU A 53 -12.86 -24.06 -3.49
CA GLU A 53 -12.36 -22.69 -3.61
C GLU A 53 -13.51 -21.70 -3.49
N ALA A 54 -13.30 -20.63 -2.73
CA ALA A 54 -14.21 -19.50 -2.65
C ALA A 54 -13.47 -18.19 -2.94
N LYS A 55 -14.15 -17.25 -3.63
CA LYS A 55 -13.60 -15.92 -3.96
C LYS A 55 -14.27 -14.85 -3.12
N PHE A 56 -13.45 -14.10 -2.43
CA PHE A 56 -13.86 -12.95 -1.63
C PHE A 56 -13.35 -11.65 -2.25
N VAL A 57 -14.12 -10.58 -2.08
CA VAL A 57 -13.65 -9.23 -2.36
C VAL A 57 -13.22 -8.60 -1.06
N VAL A 58 -11.93 -8.37 -0.91
CA VAL A 58 -11.33 -7.63 0.19
C VAL A 58 -11.21 -6.18 -0.24
N THR A 59 -11.75 -5.26 0.55
CA THR A 59 -11.71 -3.83 0.28
C THR A 59 -10.91 -3.13 1.36
N PHE A 60 -9.85 -2.46 0.97
CA PHE A 60 -9.07 -1.58 1.82
C PHE A 60 -9.47 -0.13 1.56
N LEU A 61 -9.77 0.63 2.60
CA LEU A 61 -9.89 2.07 2.52
C LEU A 61 -8.53 2.67 2.85
N VAL A 62 -7.90 3.26 1.85
CA VAL A 62 -6.60 3.91 2.00
C VAL A 62 -6.80 5.40 2.11
N LYS A 63 -6.32 6.00 3.21
CA LYS A 63 -6.44 7.41 3.52
C LYS A 63 -5.07 8.09 3.39
N ASN A 64 -5.09 9.29 2.87
CA ASN A 64 -3.92 10.15 2.74
C ASN A 64 -4.06 11.38 3.64
N PRO A 65 -3.57 11.34 4.89
CA PRO A 65 -3.63 12.51 5.78
C PRO A 65 -2.66 13.61 5.40
N SER A 66 -1.70 13.34 4.49
CA SER A 66 -0.73 14.34 4.05
C SER A 66 -1.34 15.33 3.03
N GLU A 67 -0.64 16.42 2.76
CA GLU A 67 -1.03 17.40 1.73
C GLU A 67 -0.58 16.99 0.31
N LYS A 68 0.24 15.95 0.17
CA LYS A 68 0.82 15.53 -1.10
C LYS A 68 0.01 14.43 -1.75
N THR A 69 0.04 14.38 -3.08
CA THR A 69 -0.57 13.31 -3.86
C THR A 69 0.41 12.16 -4.03
N TYR A 70 -0.04 10.94 -3.80
CA TYR A 70 0.71 9.72 -4.10
C TYR A 70 -0.16 8.65 -4.75
N VAL A 71 0.49 7.60 -5.24
CA VAL A 71 -0.16 6.40 -5.76
C VAL A 71 0.16 5.20 -4.87
N VAL A 72 -0.75 4.23 -4.86
CA VAL A 72 -0.56 2.95 -4.18
C VAL A 72 -0.43 1.86 -5.23
N PRO A 73 0.80 1.46 -5.59
CA PRO A 73 0.99 0.40 -6.57
C PRO A 73 0.68 -0.99 -6.02
N VAL A 74 0.96 -1.25 -4.74
CA VAL A 74 0.85 -2.58 -4.14
C VAL A 74 0.38 -2.50 -2.69
N ILE A 75 -0.50 -3.43 -2.30
CA ILE A 75 -0.78 -3.80 -0.92
C ILE A 75 -0.61 -5.32 -0.83
N ALA A 76 0.39 -5.79 -0.08
CA ALA A 76 0.59 -7.19 0.23
C ALA A 76 0.10 -7.45 1.65
N TYR A 77 -0.75 -8.45 1.85
CA TYR A 77 -1.38 -8.68 3.16
C TYR A 77 -1.60 -10.16 3.45
N GLN A 78 -1.73 -10.46 4.72
CA GLN A 78 -2.26 -11.71 5.25
C GLN A 78 -3.64 -11.42 5.84
N LEU A 79 -4.59 -12.29 5.56
CA LEU A 79 -5.96 -12.18 6.05
C LEU A 79 -6.22 -13.24 7.10
N TYR A 80 -6.76 -12.82 8.23
CA TYR A 80 -7.14 -13.68 9.33
C TYR A 80 -8.64 -13.58 9.59
N ALA A 81 -9.23 -14.64 10.08
CA ALA A 81 -10.60 -14.69 10.58
C ALA A 81 -10.61 -15.41 11.93
N ASN A 82 -11.11 -14.75 12.99
CA ASN A 82 -11.10 -15.29 14.36
C ASN A 82 -9.70 -15.83 14.76
N ASP A 83 -8.64 -15.08 14.48
CA ASP A 83 -7.22 -15.41 14.71
C ASP A 83 -6.67 -16.60 13.89
N VAL A 84 -7.43 -17.14 12.95
CA VAL A 84 -6.98 -18.17 12.03
C VAL A 84 -6.53 -17.54 10.73
N LEU A 85 -5.30 -17.84 10.31
CA LEU A 85 -4.77 -17.39 9.01
C LEU A 85 -5.56 -18.03 7.87
N LEU A 86 -6.19 -17.20 7.05
CA LEU A 86 -6.90 -17.61 5.85
C LEU A 86 -5.98 -17.73 4.62
N GLY A 87 -4.91 -16.96 4.60
CA GLY A 87 -3.94 -16.94 3.51
C GLY A 87 -3.39 -15.54 3.24
N SER A 88 -2.66 -15.41 2.14
CA SER A 88 -2.05 -14.15 1.70
C SER A 88 -2.74 -13.61 0.46
N GLY A 89 -2.87 -12.29 0.39
CA GLY A 89 -3.41 -11.59 -0.75
C GLY A 89 -2.48 -10.47 -1.22
N LYS A 90 -2.64 -10.05 -2.46
CA LYS A 90 -1.87 -8.95 -3.03
C LYS A 90 -2.79 -8.13 -3.94
N TYR A 91 -2.96 -6.84 -3.61
CA TYR A 91 -3.48 -5.86 -4.54
C TYR A 91 -2.32 -5.32 -5.37
N SER A 92 -2.51 -5.26 -6.69
CA SER A 92 -1.55 -4.63 -7.60
C SER A 92 -2.29 -3.82 -8.65
N THR A 93 -1.78 -2.63 -8.95
CA THR A 93 -2.31 -1.80 -10.04
C THR A 93 -2.05 -2.39 -11.43
N GLU A 94 -1.15 -3.37 -11.52
CA GLU A 94 -0.88 -4.11 -12.77
C GLU A 94 -2.03 -5.07 -13.10
N ASP A 95 -2.76 -5.55 -12.07
CA ASP A 95 -3.85 -6.50 -12.22
C ASP A 95 -5.21 -5.83 -12.46
N VAL A 96 -5.27 -4.50 -12.34
CA VAL A 96 -6.50 -3.73 -12.50
C VAL A 96 -6.53 -3.07 -13.87
N ALA A 97 -7.49 -3.46 -14.71
CA ALA A 97 -7.70 -2.91 -16.05
C ALA A 97 -8.24 -1.46 -16.05
N LEU A 98 -7.78 -0.61 -15.14
CA LEU A 98 -8.12 0.80 -15.09
C LEU A 98 -7.00 1.63 -15.69
N PRO A 99 -7.30 2.52 -16.65
CA PRO A 99 -6.33 3.49 -17.13
C PRO A 99 -6.08 4.53 -16.04
N GLY A 100 -5.03 4.34 -15.29
CA GLY A 100 -4.59 5.25 -14.24
C GLY A 100 -4.35 4.53 -12.92
N ARG A 101 -3.14 4.65 -12.41
CA ARG A 101 -2.80 4.24 -11.05
C ARG A 101 -3.73 4.99 -10.08
N ALA A 102 -4.25 4.31 -9.06
CA ALA A 102 -5.07 4.95 -8.04
C ALA A 102 -4.29 6.09 -7.37
N GLN A 103 -4.55 7.32 -7.81
CA GLN A 103 -3.96 8.52 -7.20
C GLN A 103 -4.81 8.90 -5.99
N ILE A 104 -4.16 9.12 -4.86
CA ILE A 104 -4.81 9.57 -3.63
C ILE A 104 -4.31 10.99 -3.36
N PHE A 105 -5.21 11.95 -3.53
CA PHE A 105 -4.93 13.35 -3.28
C PHE A 105 -4.77 13.62 -1.78
N GLY A 106 -4.08 14.70 -1.44
CA GLY A 106 -3.93 15.12 -0.04
C GLY A 106 -5.29 15.29 0.66
N GLY A 107 -5.43 14.70 1.85
CA GLY A 107 -6.69 14.65 2.60
C GLY A 107 -7.75 13.72 2.01
N GLY A 108 -7.45 12.99 0.93
CA GLY A 108 -8.41 12.10 0.27
C GLY A 108 -8.35 10.67 0.77
N GLU A 109 -9.39 9.91 0.43
CA GLU A 109 -9.48 8.47 0.68
C GLU A 109 -9.96 7.74 -0.57
N VAL A 110 -9.48 6.51 -0.78
CA VAL A 110 -9.85 5.67 -1.94
C VAL A 110 -10.05 4.23 -1.49
N PRO A 111 -11.18 3.59 -1.85
CA PRO A 111 -11.38 2.16 -1.65
C PRO A 111 -10.65 1.36 -2.71
N LEU A 112 -9.71 0.52 -2.30
CA LEU A 112 -8.98 -0.40 -3.15
C LEU A 112 -9.51 -1.81 -2.95
N LYS A 113 -9.92 -2.46 -4.03
CA LYS A 113 -10.53 -3.79 -4.01
C LYS A 113 -9.57 -4.82 -4.56
N ASN A 114 -9.46 -5.95 -3.86
CA ASN A 114 -8.71 -7.11 -4.32
C ASN A 114 -9.58 -8.37 -4.26
N THR A 115 -9.36 -9.30 -5.18
CA THR A 115 -9.96 -10.63 -5.12
C THR A 115 -9.03 -11.54 -4.31
N PHE A 116 -9.54 -12.06 -3.21
CA PHE A 116 -8.87 -13.03 -2.35
C PHE A 116 -9.45 -14.42 -2.62
N ILE A 117 -8.59 -15.39 -2.84
CA ILE A 117 -8.97 -16.78 -3.10
C ILE A 117 -8.74 -17.58 -1.82
N LEU A 118 -9.80 -18.19 -1.30
CA LEU A 118 -9.75 -19.04 -0.13
C LEU A 118 -9.83 -20.51 -0.58
N ASN A 119 -8.78 -21.27 -0.28
CA ASN A 119 -8.73 -22.70 -0.57
C ASN A 119 -9.12 -23.50 0.67
N LYS A 120 -10.10 -24.38 0.51
CA LYS A 120 -10.58 -25.26 1.57
C LYS A 120 -9.49 -26.16 2.15
N SER A 121 -8.55 -26.60 1.30
CA SER A 121 -7.41 -27.43 1.71
C SER A 121 -6.43 -26.72 2.66
N GLU A 122 -6.37 -25.37 2.60
CA GLU A 122 -5.45 -24.57 3.41
C GLU A 122 -6.03 -24.24 4.79
N VAL A 123 -7.33 -23.96 4.86
CA VAL A 123 -8.00 -23.53 6.10
C VAL A 123 -8.79 -24.61 6.79
N GLY A 124 -9.04 -25.74 6.12
CA GLY A 124 -9.88 -26.81 6.62
C GLY A 124 -11.38 -26.59 6.35
N SER A 125 -12.13 -27.69 6.39
CA SER A 125 -13.56 -27.68 6.01
C SER A 125 -14.42 -26.84 6.94
N GLU A 126 -14.10 -26.76 8.22
CA GLU A 126 -14.88 -26.04 9.24
C GLU A 126 -14.80 -24.52 8.99
N ILE A 127 -13.59 -23.97 8.93
CA ILE A 127 -13.38 -22.53 8.66
C ILE A 127 -13.94 -22.16 7.28
N TYR A 128 -13.71 -23.02 6.28
CA TYR A 128 -14.25 -22.79 4.94
C TYR A 128 -15.79 -22.65 4.95
N GLN A 129 -16.50 -23.54 5.65
CA GLN A 129 -17.97 -23.47 5.76
C GLN A 129 -18.43 -22.22 6.50
N LEU A 130 -17.79 -21.84 7.61
CA LEU A 130 -18.12 -20.63 8.33
C LEU A 130 -17.94 -19.38 7.45
N MET A 131 -16.90 -19.36 6.61
CA MET A 131 -16.62 -18.26 5.69
C MET A 131 -17.68 -18.14 4.59
N ILE A 132 -18.05 -19.24 3.91
CA ILE A 132 -19.05 -19.20 2.83
C ILE A 132 -20.48 -18.95 3.34
N ASN A 133 -20.77 -19.33 4.59
CA ASN A 133 -22.05 -19.04 5.23
C ASN A 133 -22.13 -17.63 5.82
N ASN A 134 -21.04 -16.84 5.75
CA ASN A 134 -20.98 -15.48 6.29
C ASN A 134 -21.17 -15.43 7.81
N GLU A 135 -20.73 -16.47 8.53
CA GLU A 135 -20.86 -16.59 9.99
C GLU A 135 -19.69 -15.94 10.73
N ILE A 136 -18.60 -15.60 10.03
CA ILE A 136 -17.45 -14.89 10.58
C ILE A 136 -17.62 -13.40 10.35
N THR A 137 -17.45 -12.62 11.41
CA THR A 137 -17.58 -11.16 11.39
C THR A 137 -16.30 -10.43 11.80
N ASN A 138 -15.37 -11.11 12.44
CA ASN A 138 -14.10 -10.54 12.87
C ASN A 138 -12.99 -10.93 11.92
N PHE A 139 -12.50 -9.94 11.17
CA PHE A 139 -11.40 -10.08 10.23
C PHE A 139 -10.26 -9.17 10.63
N VAL A 140 -9.04 -9.66 10.47
CA VAL A 140 -7.81 -8.88 10.62
C VAL A 140 -7.01 -9.00 9.34
N ALA A 141 -6.55 -7.87 8.82
CA ALA A 141 -5.58 -7.82 7.74
C ALA A 141 -4.31 -7.15 8.26
N GLU A 142 -3.19 -7.80 8.07
CA GLU A 142 -1.88 -7.23 8.37
C GLU A 142 -0.93 -7.42 7.20
N GLY A 143 -0.04 -6.46 6.99
CA GLY A 143 0.87 -6.53 5.86
C GLY A 143 1.59 -5.23 5.58
N MET A 144 1.89 -4.99 4.32
CA MET A 144 2.69 -3.87 3.85
C MET A 144 2.00 -3.18 2.69
N ILE A 145 1.96 -1.86 2.75
CA ILE A 145 1.53 -0.99 1.66
C ILE A 145 2.73 -0.27 1.07
N ILE A 146 2.81 -0.23 -0.26
CA ILE A 146 3.79 0.59 -0.98
C ILE A 146 3.08 1.84 -1.45
N THR A 147 3.64 3.00 -1.09
CA THR A 147 3.22 4.32 -1.57
C THR A 147 4.32 4.92 -2.43
N GLN A 148 3.94 5.59 -3.49
CA GLN A 148 4.88 6.18 -4.46
C GLN A 148 4.48 7.61 -4.82
N SER A 149 5.42 8.53 -4.71
CA SER A 149 5.36 9.88 -5.30
C SER A 149 6.21 9.95 -6.56
N THR A 150 6.39 11.15 -7.10
CA THR A 150 7.25 11.38 -8.27
C THR A 150 8.73 11.07 -7.96
N TRP A 151 9.17 11.27 -6.72
CA TRP A 151 10.58 11.23 -6.34
C TRP A 151 10.93 10.18 -5.30
N SER A 152 9.94 9.57 -4.66
CA SER A 152 10.13 8.71 -3.50
C SER A 152 9.17 7.54 -3.51
N VAL A 153 9.61 6.44 -2.89
CA VAL A 153 8.82 5.25 -2.60
C VAL A 153 8.97 4.97 -1.11
N ALA A 154 7.87 4.71 -0.44
CA ALA A 154 7.86 4.27 0.95
C ALA A 154 7.10 2.95 1.10
N GLU A 155 7.56 2.14 2.04
CA GLU A 155 6.91 0.91 2.48
C GLU A 155 6.46 1.10 3.91
N THR A 156 5.19 0.86 4.19
CA THR A 156 4.60 1.05 5.52
C THR A 156 3.87 -0.23 5.91
N GLU A 157 4.18 -0.73 7.10
CA GLU A 157 3.44 -1.86 7.68
C GLU A 157 2.09 -1.37 8.20
N PHE A 158 1.07 -2.20 8.08
CA PHE A 158 -0.24 -1.93 8.63
C PHE A 158 -0.87 -3.17 9.26
N ARG A 159 -1.75 -2.94 10.22
CA ARG A 159 -2.66 -3.92 10.79
C ARG A 159 -4.01 -3.24 10.97
N SER A 160 -5.05 -3.86 10.46
CA SER A 160 -6.41 -3.34 10.54
C SER A 160 -7.40 -4.45 10.84
N GLU A 161 -8.34 -4.16 11.71
CA GLU A 161 -9.39 -5.07 12.17
C GLU A 161 -10.76 -4.57 11.69
N LYS A 162 -11.64 -5.51 11.41
CA LYS A 162 -13.02 -5.24 11.05
C LYS A 162 -13.95 -6.14 11.82
#